data_3b427ca438a0ec01909aabcb847c22c7
#
_entry.id   3b427ca438a0ec01909aabcb847c22c7
#
_cell.length_a   1.000
_cell.length_b   1.000
_cell.length_c   1.000
_cell.angle_alpha   90.00
_cell.angle_beta   90.00
_cell.angle_gamma   90.00
#
_symmetry.space_group_name_H-M   'P 1'
#
loop_
_entity.id
_entity.type
_entity.pdbx_description
1 polymer ?
#
loop_
_entity_poly.entity_id
_entity_poly.type
_entity_poly.pdbx_seq_one_letter_code
_entity_poly.pdbx_strand_id
1 'polypeptide(L)'
;FISIDWLGCILWSLFILEGIFIFNYGEFYNWWDGTVWRIVLMSIPVTLWFAIQRMCHIRHPYILPTAFKRKTLIPILGMFAVAELMNSTPKALQTVFMGAVLHYGTMTTSRFDLINIVGAMTGCLFSLWWMKMLRLKYTTLLTVGFIFLLVYQVWMYFYITPDLNIERLYFPTFIQNFGYAIFFVTLTIYLQDLMPYPNFFLGMTIAGFIRNGLVATMCNGVYSYMLRYYVTDNMVSGRPYDYMQSLMMGIKQMYGVTCIGGTFFLLLLMLWHVQPVRSTLKHIPYCNVIGREMKKEMKHEE
;
A
#
# COMPACT_ATOMS: atom_id res chain seq x y z
N PHE A 1 -16.19 26.45 -11.13
CA PHE A 1 -16.52 26.04 -9.75
C PHE A 1 -17.88 25.34 -9.62
N ILE A 2 -18.84 25.58 -10.51
CA ILE A 2 -20.20 25.02 -10.46
C ILE A 2 -20.26 23.54 -10.90
N SER A 3 -19.22 23.05 -11.57
CA SER A 3 -19.18 21.66 -12.11
C SER A 3 -18.55 20.65 -11.15
N ILE A 4 -18.06 21.05 -9.99
CA ILE A 4 -17.38 20.17 -9.03
C ILE A 4 -18.37 19.72 -7.95
N ASP A 5 -18.44 18.41 -7.72
CA ASP A 5 -19.26 17.82 -6.66
C ASP A 5 -18.59 17.96 -5.28
N TRP A 6 -18.63 19.18 -4.71
CA TRP A 6 -18.06 19.47 -3.39
C TRP A 6 -18.66 18.64 -2.27
N LEU A 7 -19.98 18.41 -2.32
CA LEU A 7 -20.62 17.62 -1.27
C LEU A 7 -20.21 16.13 -1.36
N GLY A 8 -20.06 15.60 -2.58
CA GLY A 8 -19.52 14.25 -2.77
C GLY A 8 -18.10 14.12 -2.27
N CYS A 9 -17.24 15.12 -2.53
CA CYS A 9 -15.88 15.18 -1.99
C CYS A 9 -15.88 15.16 -0.45
N ILE A 10 -16.72 15.98 0.18
CA ILE A 10 -16.84 16.05 1.66
C ILE A 10 -17.32 14.70 2.23
N LEU A 11 -18.34 14.07 1.64
CA LEU A 11 -18.85 12.78 2.12
C LEU A 11 -17.81 11.67 2.03
N TRP A 12 -17.06 11.58 0.91
CA TRP A 12 -15.98 10.59 0.78
C TRP A 12 -14.81 10.87 1.73
N SER A 13 -14.47 12.15 1.93
CA SER A 13 -13.44 12.54 2.90
C SER A 13 -13.86 12.22 4.33
N LEU A 14 -15.12 12.46 4.68
CA LEU A 14 -15.67 12.14 6.00
C LEU A 14 -15.63 10.64 6.26
N PHE A 15 -16.07 9.82 5.29
CA PHE A 15 -15.99 8.36 5.37
C PHE A 15 -14.57 7.85 5.64
N ILE A 16 -13.57 8.44 4.95
CA ILE A 16 -12.17 8.07 5.15
C ILE A 16 -11.68 8.50 6.54
N LEU A 17 -12.03 9.72 6.98
CA LEU A 17 -11.67 10.22 8.31
C LEU A 17 -12.28 9.39 9.43
N GLU A 18 -13.53 8.94 9.29
CA GLU A 18 -14.17 8.01 10.22
C GLU A 18 -13.42 6.67 10.29
N GLY A 19 -13.01 6.12 9.14
CA GLY A 19 -12.20 4.90 9.08
C GLY A 19 -10.84 5.08 9.78
N ILE A 20 -10.15 6.19 9.50
CA ILE A 20 -8.88 6.56 10.14
C ILE A 20 -9.06 6.67 11.66
N PHE A 21 -10.12 7.34 12.11
CA PHE A 21 -10.42 7.51 13.53
C PHE A 21 -10.60 6.16 14.24
N ILE A 22 -11.39 5.26 13.66
CA ILE A 22 -11.65 3.95 14.25
C ILE A 22 -10.37 3.16 14.46
N PHE A 23 -9.48 3.12 13.48
CA PHE A 23 -8.25 2.33 13.58
C PHE A 23 -7.18 2.98 14.44
N ASN A 24 -7.02 4.30 14.42
CA ASN A 24 -6.00 4.97 15.21
C ASN A 24 -6.38 5.15 16.67
N TYR A 25 -7.65 5.40 16.95
CA TYR A 25 -8.13 5.68 18.29
C TYR A 25 -8.91 4.54 18.93
N GLY A 26 -9.11 3.42 18.23
CA GLY A 26 -9.82 2.26 18.76
C GLY A 26 -9.26 1.80 20.10
N GLU A 27 -7.95 1.71 20.22
CA GLU A 27 -7.27 1.31 21.44
C GLU A 27 -7.43 2.32 22.59
N PHE A 28 -7.33 3.62 22.28
CA PHE A 28 -7.53 4.69 23.28
C PHE A 28 -8.92 4.66 23.90
N TYR A 29 -9.95 4.29 23.13
CA TYR A 29 -11.32 4.18 23.58
C TYR A 29 -11.71 2.75 24.00
N ASN A 30 -10.76 1.86 24.23
CA ASN A 30 -10.99 0.43 24.52
C ASN A 30 -11.95 -0.24 23.53
N TRP A 31 -11.87 0.14 22.26
CA TRP A 31 -12.70 -0.38 21.17
C TRP A 31 -14.21 -0.27 21.52
N TRP A 32 -14.89 -1.40 21.73
CA TRP A 32 -16.35 -1.47 21.93
C TRP A 32 -16.87 -0.74 23.16
N ASP A 33 -16.05 -0.44 24.15
CA ASP A 33 -16.49 0.19 25.41
C ASP A 33 -16.62 1.70 25.27
N GLY A 34 -15.91 2.33 24.33
CA GLY A 34 -15.95 3.77 24.11
C GLY A 34 -17.23 4.24 23.44
N THR A 35 -17.98 5.15 24.07
CA THR A 35 -19.21 5.72 23.50
C THR A 35 -18.94 6.46 22.19
N VAL A 36 -17.86 7.26 22.14
CA VAL A 36 -17.46 8.03 20.95
C VAL A 36 -17.10 7.09 19.80
N TRP A 37 -16.34 6.04 20.08
CA TRP A 37 -15.95 5.05 19.09
C TRP A 37 -17.16 4.33 18.48
N ARG A 38 -18.14 3.93 19.32
CA ARG A 38 -19.40 3.34 18.85
C ARG A 38 -20.22 4.28 17.98
N ILE A 39 -20.30 5.57 18.33
CA ILE A 39 -21.02 6.58 17.52
C ILE A 39 -20.36 6.69 16.14
N VAL A 40 -19.02 6.82 16.06
CA VAL A 40 -18.30 6.90 14.80
C VAL A 40 -18.45 5.60 13.99
N LEU A 41 -18.41 4.44 14.63
CA LEU A 41 -18.64 3.17 13.93
C LEU A 41 -20.06 3.09 13.32
N MET A 42 -21.06 3.61 14.03
CA MET A 42 -22.44 3.66 13.53
C MET A 42 -22.64 4.71 12.44
N SER A 43 -21.82 5.78 12.39
CA SER A 43 -21.89 6.80 11.33
C SER A 43 -21.31 6.33 9.99
N ILE A 44 -20.35 5.41 9.99
CA ILE A 44 -19.72 4.89 8.76
C ILE A 44 -20.72 4.36 7.71
N PRO A 45 -21.64 3.45 8.04
CA PRO A 45 -22.61 2.96 7.05
C PRO A 45 -23.54 4.07 6.55
N VAL A 46 -23.84 5.07 7.38
CA VAL A 46 -24.69 6.20 7.03
C VAL A 46 -23.97 7.14 6.05
N THR A 47 -22.73 7.53 6.35
CA THR A 47 -21.92 8.38 5.48
C THR A 47 -21.61 7.69 4.15
N LEU A 48 -21.29 6.38 4.18
CA LEU A 48 -21.09 5.59 2.98
C LEU A 48 -22.36 5.51 2.13
N TRP A 49 -23.51 5.29 2.75
CA TRP A 49 -24.79 5.27 2.05
C TRP A 49 -25.08 6.59 1.33
N PHE A 50 -24.93 7.72 2.00
CA PHE A 50 -25.10 9.04 1.39
C PHE A 50 -24.08 9.30 0.29
N ALA A 51 -22.81 8.91 0.47
CA ALA A 51 -21.78 9.05 -0.56
C ALA A 51 -22.11 8.23 -1.82
N ILE A 52 -22.56 6.97 -1.66
CA ILE A 52 -22.97 6.11 -2.77
C ILE A 52 -24.24 6.63 -3.45
N GLN A 53 -25.26 7.01 -2.69
CA GLN A 53 -26.48 7.58 -3.26
C GLN A 53 -26.16 8.81 -4.11
N ARG A 54 -25.35 9.72 -3.57
CA ARG A 54 -24.94 10.91 -4.29
C ARG A 54 -24.16 10.57 -5.56
N MET A 55 -23.23 9.63 -5.48
CA MET A 55 -22.44 9.14 -6.61
C MET A 55 -23.34 8.60 -7.76
N CYS A 56 -24.47 7.97 -7.41
CA CYS A 56 -25.36 7.37 -8.39
C CYS A 56 -26.37 8.36 -9.01
N HIS A 57 -26.73 9.44 -8.31
CA HIS A 57 -27.80 10.36 -8.73
C HIS A 57 -27.30 11.66 -9.40
N ILE A 58 -26.04 12.01 -9.24
CA ILE A 58 -25.50 13.26 -9.80
C ILE A 58 -24.87 13.02 -11.17
N ARG A 59 -25.05 14.00 -12.05
CA ARG A 59 -24.55 13.95 -13.44
C ARG A 59 -23.02 13.97 -13.56
N HIS A 60 -22.34 14.63 -12.62
CA HIS A 60 -20.87 14.72 -12.51
C HIS A 60 -20.43 14.40 -11.08
N PRO A 61 -20.48 13.11 -10.68
CA PRO A 61 -20.07 12.73 -9.33
C PRO A 61 -18.55 12.84 -9.15
N TYR A 62 -18.11 13.06 -7.91
CA TYR A 62 -16.69 13.10 -7.56
C TYR A 62 -15.97 11.79 -7.93
N ILE A 63 -16.60 10.64 -7.67
CA ILE A 63 -16.12 9.34 -8.13
C ILE A 63 -17.09 8.81 -9.19
N LEU A 64 -16.59 8.52 -10.39
CA LEU A 64 -17.40 8.01 -11.49
C LEU A 64 -17.74 6.53 -11.29
N PRO A 65 -19.02 6.13 -11.17
CA PRO A 65 -19.40 4.73 -10.96
C PRO A 65 -19.01 3.83 -12.13
N THR A 66 -18.81 4.39 -13.32
CA THR A 66 -18.33 3.68 -14.51
C THR A 66 -16.94 3.06 -14.35
N ALA A 67 -16.10 3.63 -13.49
CA ALA A 67 -14.78 3.08 -13.18
C ALA A 67 -14.89 1.69 -12.53
N PHE A 68 -15.86 1.49 -11.63
CA PHE A 68 -16.08 0.22 -10.92
C PHE A 68 -16.77 -0.86 -11.79
N LYS A 69 -17.34 -0.51 -12.93
CA LYS A 69 -17.91 -1.50 -13.85
C LYS A 69 -16.86 -2.43 -14.47
N ARG A 70 -15.58 -2.03 -14.45
CA ARG A 70 -14.50 -2.89 -14.91
C ARG A 70 -14.09 -3.89 -13.82
N LYS A 71 -14.41 -5.16 -14.03
CA LYS A 71 -14.10 -6.26 -13.11
C LYS A 71 -12.61 -6.35 -12.72
N THR A 72 -11.72 -5.81 -13.53
CA THR A 72 -10.26 -5.83 -13.31
C THR A 72 -9.77 -4.72 -12.37
N LEU A 73 -10.54 -3.67 -12.10
CA LEU A 73 -10.13 -2.59 -11.20
C LEU A 73 -10.01 -3.06 -9.74
N ILE A 74 -11.00 -3.82 -9.27
CA ILE A 74 -11.03 -4.29 -7.87
C ILE A 74 -9.79 -5.13 -7.50
N PRO A 75 -9.36 -6.12 -8.30
CA PRO A 75 -8.11 -6.84 -8.04
C PRO A 75 -6.87 -5.93 -7.99
N ILE A 76 -6.79 -4.94 -8.87
CA ILE A 76 -5.65 -4.00 -8.87
C ILE A 76 -5.64 -3.15 -7.60
N LEU A 77 -6.79 -2.63 -7.18
CA LEU A 77 -6.92 -1.89 -5.92
C LEU A 77 -6.54 -2.77 -4.72
N GLY A 78 -6.96 -4.04 -4.73
CA GLY A 78 -6.55 -5.04 -3.74
C GLY A 78 -5.03 -5.26 -3.72
N MET A 79 -4.36 -5.29 -4.88
CA MET A 79 -2.90 -5.39 -4.94
C MET A 79 -2.21 -4.13 -4.39
N PHE A 80 -2.73 -2.93 -4.65
CA PHE A 80 -2.24 -1.71 -4.02
C PHE A 80 -2.38 -1.76 -2.50
N ALA A 81 -3.50 -2.29 -2.00
CA ALA A 81 -3.72 -2.47 -0.56
C ALA A 81 -2.71 -3.44 0.06
N VAL A 82 -2.48 -4.60 -0.56
CA VAL A 82 -1.50 -5.59 -0.07
C VAL A 82 -0.07 -5.05 -0.14
N ALA A 83 0.29 -4.33 -1.21
CA ALA A 83 1.60 -3.69 -1.31
C ALA A 83 1.84 -2.71 -0.15
N GLU A 84 0.83 -1.89 0.19
CA GLU A 84 0.95 -0.94 1.30
C GLU A 84 0.96 -1.64 2.65
N LEU A 85 0.20 -2.73 2.83
CA LEU A 85 0.28 -3.56 4.03
C LEU A 85 1.70 -4.07 4.26
N MET A 86 2.34 -4.62 3.23
CA MET A 86 3.73 -5.09 3.31
C MET A 86 4.73 -3.94 3.54
N ASN A 87 4.47 -2.76 3.00
CA ASN A 87 5.31 -1.58 3.16
C ASN A 87 5.14 -0.89 4.52
N SER A 88 3.97 -0.99 5.13
CA SER A 88 3.69 -0.42 6.45
C SER A 88 4.31 -1.22 7.60
N THR A 89 4.50 -2.53 7.43
CA THR A 89 5.14 -3.41 8.43
C THR A 89 6.51 -2.89 8.87
N PRO A 90 7.47 -2.63 7.96
CA PRO A 90 8.76 -2.07 8.38
C PRO A 90 8.66 -0.68 8.98
N LYS A 91 7.79 0.18 8.48
CA LYS A 91 7.60 1.52 9.04
C LYS A 91 7.18 1.46 10.51
N ALA A 92 6.24 0.57 10.84
CA ALA A 92 5.76 0.41 12.21
C ALA A 92 6.77 -0.31 13.11
N LEU A 93 7.28 -1.47 12.68
CA LEU A 93 8.11 -2.34 13.52
C LEU A 93 9.58 -1.92 13.59
N GLN A 94 10.15 -1.48 12.47
CA GLN A 94 11.55 -1.03 12.42
C GLN A 94 11.76 0.24 13.23
N THR A 95 10.81 1.16 13.24
CA THR A 95 10.86 2.38 14.05
C THR A 95 10.85 2.04 15.54
N VAL A 96 9.96 1.13 15.96
CA VAL A 96 9.92 0.65 17.35
C VAL A 96 11.21 -0.08 17.72
N PHE A 97 11.71 -0.95 16.86
CA PHE A 97 12.95 -1.69 17.08
C PHE A 97 14.16 -0.75 17.23
N MET A 98 14.32 0.21 16.33
CA MET A 98 15.43 1.18 16.39
C MET A 98 15.33 2.11 17.59
N GLY A 99 14.14 2.57 17.96
CA GLY A 99 13.94 3.50 19.06
C GLY A 99 13.97 2.83 20.43
N ALA A 100 13.21 1.76 20.60
CA ALA A 100 13.02 1.11 21.91
C ALA A 100 14.08 0.06 22.24
N VAL A 101 14.58 -0.69 21.24
CA VAL A 101 15.55 -1.77 21.48
C VAL A 101 16.99 -1.29 21.29
N LEU A 102 17.27 -0.64 20.17
CA LEU A 102 18.64 -0.22 19.83
C LEU A 102 19.00 1.19 20.34
N HIS A 103 18.03 1.96 20.85
CA HIS A 103 18.19 3.31 21.40
C HIS A 103 18.87 4.30 20.42
N TYR A 104 18.66 4.15 19.11
CA TYR A 104 19.20 5.08 18.13
C TYR A 104 18.40 6.38 18.06
N GLY A 105 19.12 7.49 18.02
CA GLY A 105 18.52 8.82 17.87
C GLY A 105 18.00 9.11 16.45
N THR A 106 17.20 10.17 16.34
CA THR A 106 16.57 10.60 15.08
C THR A 106 17.54 10.89 13.94
N MET A 107 18.74 11.40 14.25
CA MET A 107 19.79 11.64 13.24
C MET A 107 20.29 10.34 12.59
N THR A 108 20.34 9.26 13.35
CA THR A 108 20.76 7.97 12.82
C THR A 108 19.64 7.33 12.00
N THR A 109 18.40 7.49 12.43
CA THR A 109 17.23 6.99 11.66
C THR A 109 17.03 7.73 10.35
N SER A 110 17.38 9.01 10.24
CA SER A 110 17.26 9.77 8.97
C SER A 110 18.18 9.24 7.85
N ARG A 111 19.26 8.52 8.18
CA ARG A 111 20.09 7.85 7.17
C ARG A 111 19.32 6.76 6.42
N PHE A 112 18.35 6.13 7.06
CA PHE A 112 17.48 5.15 6.40
C PHE A 112 16.63 5.79 5.31
N ASP A 113 16.21 7.04 5.48
CA ASP A 113 15.41 7.74 4.47
C ASP A 113 16.19 7.93 3.15
N LEU A 114 17.49 8.16 3.24
CA LEU A 114 18.35 8.21 2.05
C LEU A 114 18.41 6.84 1.36
N ILE A 115 18.56 5.75 2.13
CA ILE A 115 18.58 4.39 1.58
C ILE A 115 17.23 4.03 0.97
N ASN A 116 16.13 4.43 1.61
CA ASN A 116 14.78 4.27 1.09
C ASN A 116 14.63 4.94 -0.29
N ILE A 117 15.10 6.18 -0.42
CA ILE A 117 15.07 6.94 -1.68
C ILE A 117 15.92 6.24 -2.76
N VAL A 118 17.14 5.83 -2.43
CA VAL A 118 18.04 5.15 -3.39
C VAL A 118 17.44 3.81 -3.81
N GLY A 119 16.88 3.03 -2.88
CA GLY A 119 16.17 1.79 -3.19
C GLY A 119 14.97 2.00 -4.12
N ALA A 120 14.16 3.01 -3.82
CA ALA A 120 13.00 3.34 -4.66
C ALA A 120 13.42 3.82 -6.06
N MET A 121 14.41 4.70 -6.18
CA MET A 121 14.91 5.19 -7.47
C MET A 121 15.45 4.04 -8.34
N THR A 122 16.29 3.19 -7.78
CA THR A 122 16.84 2.04 -8.50
C THR A 122 15.75 1.05 -8.90
N GLY A 123 14.75 0.82 -8.06
CA GLY A 123 13.59 -0.03 -8.37
C GLY A 123 12.73 0.55 -9.51
N CYS A 124 12.50 1.86 -9.53
CA CYS A 124 11.80 2.53 -10.63
C CYS A 124 12.57 2.39 -11.96
N LEU A 125 13.86 2.66 -11.96
CA LEU A 125 14.72 2.54 -13.14
C LEU A 125 14.77 1.10 -13.65
N PHE A 126 14.88 0.14 -12.75
CA PHE A 126 14.85 -1.29 -13.07
C PHE A 126 13.50 -1.69 -13.71
N SER A 127 12.38 -1.23 -13.18
CA SER A 127 11.05 -1.51 -13.73
C SER A 127 10.90 -1.00 -15.15
N LEU A 128 11.32 0.25 -15.39
CA LEU A 128 11.25 0.87 -16.72
C LEU A 128 12.18 0.17 -17.72
N TRP A 129 13.40 -0.16 -17.30
CA TRP A 129 14.35 -0.91 -18.11
C TRP A 129 13.79 -2.29 -18.48
N TRP A 130 13.25 -3.02 -17.50
CA TRP A 130 12.67 -4.34 -17.70
C TRP A 130 11.52 -4.33 -18.68
N MET A 131 10.59 -3.39 -18.54
CA MET A 131 9.44 -3.27 -19.43
C MET A 131 9.85 -2.93 -20.86
N LYS A 132 10.86 -2.06 -21.02
CA LYS A 132 11.37 -1.63 -22.34
C LYS A 132 12.12 -2.74 -23.08
N MET A 133 12.99 -3.47 -22.37
CA MET A 133 13.91 -4.44 -22.98
C MET A 133 13.31 -5.82 -23.12
N LEU A 134 12.69 -6.33 -22.07
CA LEU A 134 12.25 -7.73 -22.00
C LEU A 134 10.81 -7.92 -22.45
N ARG A 135 10.00 -6.86 -22.50
CA ARG A 135 8.57 -6.88 -22.90
C ARG A 135 7.78 -8.02 -22.24
N LEU A 136 8.18 -8.44 -21.04
CA LEU A 136 7.56 -9.50 -20.28
C LEU A 136 6.19 -9.05 -19.72
N LYS A 137 5.40 -10.04 -19.32
CA LYS A 137 4.07 -9.80 -18.74
C LYS A 137 4.18 -9.00 -17.43
N TYR A 138 3.24 -8.08 -17.19
CA TYR A 138 3.16 -7.30 -15.93
C TYR A 138 3.16 -8.19 -14.69
N THR A 139 2.47 -9.32 -14.76
CA THR A 139 2.39 -10.30 -13.68
C THR A 139 3.76 -10.83 -13.24
N THR A 140 4.69 -11.06 -14.17
CA THR A 140 6.05 -11.51 -13.85
C THR A 140 6.81 -10.46 -13.04
N LEU A 141 6.72 -9.19 -13.45
CA LEU A 141 7.39 -8.09 -12.76
C LEU A 141 6.75 -7.81 -11.39
N LEU A 142 5.42 -7.92 -11.29
CA LEU A 142 4.72 -7.86 -10.00
C LEU A 142 5.18 -8.96 -9.05
N THR A 143 5.30 -10.21 -9.55
CA THR A 143 5.79 -11.34 -8.75
C THR A 143 7.22 -11.09 -8.27
N VAL A 144 8.11 -10.59 -9.15
CA VAL A 144 9.50 -10.25 -8.77
C VAL A 144 9.54 -9.17 -7.70
N GLY A 145 8.79 -8.08 -7.88
CA GLY A 145 8.72 -7.00 -6.87
C GLY A 145 8.21 -7.53 -5.52
N PHE A 146 7.19 -8.38 -5.54
CA PHE A 146 6.64 -8.95 -4.32
C PHE A 146 7.59 -9.94 -3.62
N ILE A 147 8.36 -10.71 -4.38
CA ILE A 147 9.41 -11.57 -3.81
C ILE A 147 10.43 -10.75 -3.04
N PHE A 148 10.88 -9.59 -3.56
CA PHE A 148 11.80 -8.72 -2.82
C PHE A 148 11.19 -8.20 -1.51
N LEU A 149 9.90 -7.87 -1.50
CA LEU A 149 9.18 -7.49 -0.27
C LEU A 149 9.16 -8.64 0.74
N LEU A 150 8.90 -9.87 0.29
CA LEU A 150 8.92 -11.05 1.16
C LEU A 150 10.34 -11.36 1.68
N VAL A 151 11.35 -11.27 0.84
CA VAL A 151 12.76 -11.48 1.24
C VAL A 151 13.12 -10.53 2.38
N TYR A 152 12.70 -9.27 2.32
CA TYR A 152 12.90 -8.33 3.43
C TYR A 152 12.23 -8.82 4.72
N GLN A 153 10.97 -9.25 4.67
CA GLN A 153 10.24 -9.72 5.86
C GLN A 153 10.92 -10.92 6.52
N VAL A 154 11.32 -11.89 5.69
CA VAL A 154 12.06 -13.09 6.14
C VAL A 154 13.41 -12.70 6.74
N TRP A 155 14.12 -11.79 6.08
CA TRP A 155 15.42 -11.32 6.56
C TRP A 155 15.33 -10.65 7.92
N MET A 156 14.36 -9.75 8.11
CA MET A 156 14.13 -9.08 9.38
C MET A 156 13.73 -10.05 10.49
N TYR A 157 12.95 -11.07 10.19
CA TYR A 157 12.59 -12.12 11.16
C TYR A 157 13.85 -12.75 11.82
N PHE A 158 14.90 -13.01 11.03
CA PHE A 158 16.14 -13.61 11.54
C PHE A 158 17.10 -12.57 12.14
N TYR A 159 17.07 -11.33 11.67
CA TYR A 159 18.03 -10.29 12.05
C TYR A 159 17.73 -9.56 13.36
N ILE A 160 16.53 -9.68 13.91
CA ILE A 160 16.18 -9.02 15.16
C ILE A 160 16.95 -9.64 16.32
N THR A 161 18.04 -8.96 16.73
CA THR A 161 18.89 -9.31 17.87
C THR A 161 19.23 -8.03 18.64
N PRO A 162 19.46 -8.11 19.98
CA PRO A 162 19.70 -6.90 20.78
C PRO A 162 21.00 -6.16 20.40
N ASP A 163 21.98 -6.89 19.85
CA ASP A 163 23.31 -6.35 19.51
C ASP A 163 23.45 -6.06 18.01
N LEU A 164 22.35 -5.77 17.34
CA LEU A 164 22.36 -5.54 15.89
C LEU A 164 23.02 -4.21 15.54
N ASN A 165 24.12 -4.27 14.75
CA ASN A 165 24.69 -3.08 14.16
C ASN A 165 23.75 -2.50 13.10
N ILE A 166 23.51 -1.19 13.16
CA ILE A 166 22.63 -0.45 12.25
C ILE A 166 23.01 -0.62 10.77
N GLU A 167 24.30 -0.75 10.47
CA GLU A 167 24.78 -0.92 9.09
C GLU A 167 24.23 -2.17 8.41
N ARG A 168 23.95 -3.21 9.19
CA ARG A 168 23.37 -4.45 8.69
C ARG A 168 21.91 -4.30 8.25
N LEU A 169 21.23 -3.27 8.72
CA LEU A 169 19.84 -2.95 8.33
C LEU A 169 19.76 -2.20 7.00
N TYR A 170 20.85 -1.59 6.53
CA TYR A 170 20.84 -0.80 5.30
C TYR A 170 20.47 -1.63 4.08
N PHE A 171 21.07 -2.79 3.95
CA PHE A 171 20.82 -3.66 2.80
C PHE A 171 19.39 -4.25 2.76
N PRO A 172 18.82 -4.79 3.84
CA PRO A 172 17.42 -5.20 3.87
C PRO A 172 16.46 -4.05 3.54
N THR A 173 16.70 -2.87 4.10
CA THR A 173 15.87 -1.68 3.85
C THR A 173 15.93 -1.25 2.38
N PHE A 174 17.11 -1.32 1.75
CA PHE A 174 17.26 -1.09 0.30
C PHE A 174 16.43 -2.09 -0.51
N ILE A 175 16.53 -3.40 -0.22
CA ILE A 175 15.79 -4.47 -0.92
C ILE A 175 14.28 -4.25 -0.81
N GLN A 176 13.79 -3.86 0.36
CA GLN A 176 12.38 -3.59 0.59
C GLN A 176 11.87 -2.47 -0.32
N ASN A 177 12.54 -1.32 -0.32
CA ASN A 177 12.09 -0.17 -1.11
C ASN A 177 12.29 -0.39 -2.61
N PHE A 178 13.33 -1.14 -3.00
CA PHE A 178 13.52 -1.61 -4.37
C PHE A 178 12.33 -2.48 -4.82
N GLY A 179 11.95 -3.49 -4.04
CA GLY A 179 10.81 -4.35 -4.33
C GLY A 179 9.47 -3.61 -4.37
N TYR A 180 9.26 -2.71 -3.41
CA TYR A 180 8.07 -1.87 -3.35
C TYR A 180 7.94 -0.96 -4.57
N ALA A 181 9.01 -0.31 -5.00
CA ALA A 181 9.03 0.54 -6.17
C ALA A 181 8.73 -0.24 -7.46
N ILE A 182 9.32 -1.43 -7.64
CA ILE A 182 9.01 -2.31 -8.78
C ILE A 182 7.52 -2.64 -8.80
N PHE A 183 6.98 -3.07 -7.67
CA PHE A 183 5.58 -3.47 -7.56
C PHE A 183 4.65 -2.28 -7.84
N PHE A 184 4.91 -1.13 -7.23
CA PHE A 184 4.10 0.07 -7.37
C PHE A 184 4.09 0.64 -8.79
N VAL A 185 5.28 0.80 -9.41
CA VAL A 185 5.40 1.30 -10.78
C VAL A 185 4.70 0.37 -11.77
N THR A 186 4.87 -0.95 -11.58
CA THR A 186 4.23 -1.95 -12.44
C THR A 186 2.71 -1.89 -12.34
N LEU A 187 2.15 -1.78 -11.11
CA LEU A 187 0.70 -1.62 -10.91
C LEU A 187 0.16 -0.33 -11.53
N THR A 188 0.92 0.76 -11.41
CA THR A 188 0.52 2.06 -11.97
C THR A 188 0.43 2.00 -13.49
N ILE A 189 1.44 1.43 -14.15
CA ILE A 189 1.45 1.28 -15.62
C ILE A 189 0.35 0.29 -16.05
N TYR A 190 0.16 -0.80 -15.31
CA TYR A 190 -0.91 -1.75 -15.59
C TYR A 190 -2.30 -1.13 -15.46
N LEU A 191 -2.51 -0.26 -14.46
CA LEU A 191 -3.75 0.50 -14.30
C LEU A 191 -3.97 1.48 -15.47
N GLN A 192 -2.89 2.13 -15.93
CA GLN A 192 -2.92 3.04 -17.09
C GLN A 192 -3.33 2.31 -18.37
N ASP A 193 -2.81 1.11 -18.59
CA ASP A 193 -3.14 0.32 -19.78
C ASP A 193 -4.58 -0.21 -19.77
N LEU A 194 -5.15 -0.40 -18.59
CA LEU A 194 -6.52 -0.87 -18.43
C LEU A 194 -7.58 0.24 -18.54
N MET A 195 -7.21 1.47 -18.23
CA MET A 195 -8.15 2.60 -18.18
C MET A 195 -7.86 3.62 -19.27
N PRO A 196 -8.89 4.11 -20.01
CA PRO A 196 -8.73 5.26 -20.87
C PRO A 196 -8.27 6.49 -20.06
N TYR A 197 -7.52 7.37 -20.69
CA TYR A 197 -6.82 8.49 -20.05
C TYR A 197 -7.63 9.29 -19.01
N PRO A 198 -8.89 9.70 -19.25
CA PRO A 198 -9.62 10.47 -18.24
C PRO A 198 -9.93 9.66 -16.98
N ASN A 199 -10.11 8.34 -17.10
CA ASN A 199 -10.44 7.47 -15.96
C ASN A 199 -9.21 6.97 -15.22
N PHE A 200 -8.02 7.08 -15.79
CA PHE A 200 -6.76 6.70 -15.15
C PHE A 200 -6.48 7.54 -13.90
N PHE A 201 -6.61 8.86 -13.99
CA PHE A 201 -6.41 9.74 -12.84
C PHE A 201 -7.40 9.44 -11.72
N LEU A 202 -8.65 9.13 -12.04
CA LEU A 202 -9.63 8.70 -11.06
C LEU A 202 -9.21 7.38 -10.40
N GLY A 203 -8.77 6.40 -11.17
CA GLY A 203 -8.26 5.13 -10.67
C GLY A 203 -7.07 5.30 -9.74
N MET A 204 -6.12 6.18 -10.09
CA MET A 204 -4.98 6.52 -9.24
C MET A 204 -5.37 7.25 -7.96
N THR A 205 -6.37 8.14 -8.03
CA THR A 205 -6.89 8.82 -6.84
C THR A 205 -7.51 7.81 -5.87
N ILE A 206 -8.35 6.90 -6.37
CA ILE A 206 -8.95 5.83 -5.56
C ILE A 206 -7.86 4.93 -4.95
N ALA A 207 -6.86 4.54 -5.74
CA ALA A 207 -5.73 3.75 -5.24
C ALA A 207 -4.94 4.50 -4.16
N GLY A 208 -4.75 5.81 -4.32
CA GLY A 208 -4.12 6.69 -3.32
C GLY A 208 -4.92 6.75 -2.02
N PHE A 209 -6.24 6.88 -2.09
CA PHE A 209 -7.12 6.86 -0.91
C PHE A 209 -7.08 5.51 -0.19
N ILE A 210 -7.18 4.41 -0.92
CA ILE A 210 -7.11 3.07 -0.33
C ILE A 210 -5.74 2.87 0.33
N ARG A 211 -4.66 3.18 -0.36
CA ARG A 211 -3.31 2.97 0.11
C ARG A 211 -2.96 3.83 1.33
N ASN A 212 -3.02 5.14 1.18
CA ASN A 212 -2.55 6.09 2.19
C ASN A 212 -3.62 6.42 3.25
N GLY A 213 -4.88 6.49 2.84
CA GLY A 213 -5.98 6.82 3.74
C GLY A 213 -6.42 5.64 4.60
N LEU A 214 -6.76 4.52 3.98
CA LEU A 214 -7.30 3.37 4.71
C LEU A 214 -6.21 2.40 5.17
N VAL A 215 -5.45 1.82 4.23
CA VAL A 215 -4.55 0.69 4.56
C VAL A 215 -3.40 1.11 5.45
N ALA A 216 -2.72 2.23 5.18
CA ALA A 216 -1.59 2.67 6.00
C ALA A 216 -2.01 2.96 7.44
N THR A 217 -3.16 3.60 7.64
CA THR A 217 -3.69 3.93 8.98
C THR A 217 -4.21 2.70 9.70
N MET A 218 -4.94 1.80 9.00
CA MET A 218 -5.35 0.51 9.54
C MET A 218 -4.15 -0.32 10.00
N CYS A 219 -3.10 -0.38 9.17
CA CYS A 219 -1.89 -1.13 9.51
C CYS A 219 -1.24 -0.57 10.77
N ASN A 220 -1.11 0.75 10.90
CA ASN A 220 -0.51 1.36 12.09
C ASN A 220 -1.30 1.00 13.37
N GLY A 221 -2.62 1.12 13.35
CA GLY A 221 -3.47 0.76 14.48
C GLY A 221 -3.43 -0.74 14.82
N VAL A 222 -3.59 -1.59 13.80
CA VAL A 222 -3.58 -3.05 13.97
C VAL A 222 -2.19 -3.54 14.44
N TYR A 223 -1.11 -3.03 13.85
CA TYR A 223 0.24 -3.44 14.25
C TYR A 223 0.59 -3.00 15.66
N SER A 224 0.19 -1.79 16.08
CA SER A 224 0.38 -1.34 17.46
C SER A 224 -0.37 -2.23 18.46
N TYR A 225 -1.62 -2.54 18.16
CA TYR A 225 -2.42 -3.43 19.00
C TYR A 225 -1.85 -4.85 19.07
N MET A 226 -1.54 -5.46 17.92
CA MET A 226 -0.96 -6.80 17.86
C MET A 226 0.41 -6.86 18.56
N LEU A 227 1.25 -5.85 18.38
CA LEU A 227 2.54 -5.79 19.05
C LEU A 227 2.37 -5.77 20.56
N ARG A 228 1.47 -4.95 21.11
CA ARG A 228 1.18 -4.96 22.55
C ARG A 228 0.64 -6.30 23.02
N TYR A 229 -0.27 -6.90 22.25
CA TYR A 229 -0.81 -8.21 22.59
C TYR A 229 0.32 -9.25 22.71
N TYR A 230 1.20 -9.34 21.71
CA TYR A 230 2.31 -10.30 21.75
C TYR A 230 3.34 -9.96 22.84
N VAL A 231 3.60 -8.69 23.09
CA VAL A 231 4.49 -8.29 24.20
C VAL A 231 3.89 -8.71 25.53
N THR A 232 2.60 -8.48 25.75
CA THR A 232 1.92 -8.87 27.02
C THR A 232 1.86 -10.38 27.16
N ASP A 233 1.55 -11.12 26.10
CA ASP A 233 1.50 -12.58 26.11
C ASP A 233 2.87 -13.22 26.42
N ASN A 234 3.95 -12.60 25.92
CA ASN A 234 5.32 -13.05 26.21
C ASN A 234 5.84 -12.59 27.59
N MET A 235 5.14 -11.70 28.29
CA MET A 235 5.49 -11.22 29.64
C MET A 235 4.98 -12.16 30.75
N VAL A 236 5.41 -13.39 30.77
CA VAL A 236 4.83 -14.40 31.69
C VAL A 236 5.31 -14.27 33.14
N SER A 237 6.35 -13.51 33.46
CA SER A 237 6.99 -13.64 34.78
C SER A 237 7.34 -12.36 35.54
N GLY A 238 6.92 -11.19 35.10
CA GLY A 238 7.08 -9.94 35.90
C GLY A 238 8.51 -9.50 36.21
N ARG A 239 9.53 -10.02 35.50
CA ARG A 239 10.93 -9.59 35.67
C ARG A 239 11.23 -8.41 34.73
N PRO A 240 11.94 -7.35 35.18
CA PRO A 240 12.24 -6.17 34.34
C PRO A 240 13.07 -6.48 33.09
N TYR A 241 13.84 -7.55 33.08
CA TYR A 241 14.56 -8.05 31.90
C TYR A 241 13.63 -8.63 30.82
N ASP A 242 12.43 -9.04 31.20
CA ASP A 242 11.51 -9.73 30.32
C ASP A 242 10.84 -8.77 29.32
N TYR A 243 10.74 -7.45 29.62
CA TYR A 243 10.10 -6.50 28.69
C TYR A 243 10.84 -6.38 27.37
N MET A 244 12.15 -6.16 27.39
CA MET A 244 12.93 -6.00 26.16
C MET A 244 12.96 -7.28 25.33
N GLN A 245 13.09 -8.42 26.02
CA GLN A 245 13.06 -9.73 25.37
C GLN A 245 11.65 -10.03 24.79
N SER A 246 10.59 -9.72 25.54
CA SER A 246 9.21 -9.85 25.11
C SER A 246 8.90 -8.94 23.91
N LEU A 247 9.44 -7.71 23.91
CA LEU A 247 9.30 -6.78 22.78
C LEU A 247 9.96 -7.34 21.51
N MET A 248 11.19 -7.85 21.62
CA MET A 248 11.87 -8.47 20.48
C MET A 248 11.15 -9.70 19.97
N MET A 249 10.63 -10.55 20.86
CA MET A 249 9.82 -11.70 20.48
C MET A 249 8.52 -11.26 19.78
N GLY A 250 7.84 -10.25 20.33
CA GLY A 250 6.64 -9.68 19.72
C GLY A 250 6.91 -9.16 18.30
N ILE A 251 8.00 -8.42 18.10
CA ILE A 251 8.39 -7.93 16.77
C ILE A 251 8.68 -9.10 15.81
N LYS A 252 9.39 -10.15 16.27
CA LYS A 252 9.63 -11.37 15.46
C LYS A 252 8.33 -12.06 15.07
N GLN A 253 7.41 -12.23 16.01
CA GLN A 253 6.09 -12.84 15.74
C GLN A 253 5.32 -12.05 14.68
N MET A 254 5.36 -10.72 14.75
CA MET A 254 4.73 -9.86 13.75
C MET A 254 5.34 -10.04 12.36
N TYR A 255 6.67 -10.09 12.24
CA TYR A 255 7.32 -10.40 10.95
C TYR A 255 6.97 -11.81 10.48
N GLY A 256 6.84 -12.78 11.38
CA GLY A 256 6.38 -14.14 11.06
C GLY A 256 4.98 -14.16 10.46
N VAL A 257 4.03 -13.46 11.08
CA VAL A 257 2.64 -13.34 10.59
C VAL A 257 2.60 -12.69 9.21
N THR A 258 3.36 -11.60 9.01
CA THR A 258 3.42 -10.93 7.70
C THR A 258 4.11 -11.79 6.63
N CYS A 259 5.10 -12.61 6.99
CA CYS A 259 5.69 -13.60 6.08
C CYS A 259 4.67 -14.65 5.61
N ILE A 260 3.87 -15.19 6.54
CA ILE A 260 2.84 -16.18 6.22
C ILE A 260 1.78 -15.57 5.30
N GLY A 261 1.24 -14.40 5.67
CA GLY A 261 0.26 -13.68 4.86
C GLY A 261 0.79 -13.31 3.47
N GLY A 262 2.03 -12.82 3.41
CA GLY A 262 2.71 -12.48 2.16
C GLY A 262 2.98 -13.70 1.28
N THR A 263 3.37 -14.84 1.85
CA THR A 263 3.56 -16.09 1.11
C THR A 263 2.24 -16.57 0.50
N PHE A 264 1.16 -16.50 1.28
CA PHE A 264 -0.17 -16.83 0.77
C PHE A 264 -0.57 -15.92 -0.40
N PHE A 265 -0.34 -14.62 -0.29
CA PHE A 265 -0.61 -13.68 -1.38
C PHE A 265 0.28 -13.93 -2.61
N LEU A 266 1.55 -14.29 -2.41
CA LEU A 266 2.44 -14.66 -3.51
C LEU A 266 1.89 -15.87 -4.29
N LEU A 267 1.38 -16.89 -3.59
CA LEU A 267 0.73 -18.04 -4.21
C LEU A 267 -0.50 -17.62 -5.02
N LEU A 268 -1.33 -16.73 -4.49
CA LEU A 268 -2.48 -16.18 -5.23
C LEU A 268 -2.03 -15.41 -6.48
N LEU A 269 -0.97 -14.62 -6.40
CA LEU A 269 -0.37 -13.92 -7.54
C LEU A 269 0.13 -14.89 -8.61
N MET A 270 0.78 -15.98 -8.21
CA MET A 270 1.26 -17.00 -9.13
C MET A 270 0.10 -17.75 -9.82
N LEU A 271 -0.96 -18.06 -9.09
CA LEU A 271 -2.17 -18.66 -9.65
C LEU A 271 -2.87 -17.71 -10.63
N TRP A 272 -2.88 -16.42 -10.34
CA TRP A 272 -3.43 -15.42 -11.26
C TRP A 272 -2.59 -15.25 -12.53
N HIS A 273 -1.29 -15.47 -12.45
CA HIS A 273 -0.38 -15.46 -13.60
C HIS A 273 -0.66 -16.61 -14.60
N VAL A 274 -1.11 -17.75 -14.12
CA VAL A 274 -1.41 -18.94 -14.97
C VAL A 274 -2.64 -18.68 -15.85
N GLN A 275 -3.57 -17.80 -15.46
CA GLN A 275 -4.65 -17.42 -16.36
C GLN A 275 -4.09 -16.53 -17.48
N PRO A 276 -4.21 -16.95 -18.77
CA PRO A 276 -3.76 -16.12 -19.86
C PRO A 276 -4.61 -14.85 -19.86
N VAL A 277 -4.06 -13.77 -19.34
CA VAL A 277 -4.60 -12.44 -19.61
C VAL A 277 -4.54 -12.32 -21.12
N ARG A 278 -5.67 -12.49 -21.78
CA ARG A 278 -5.82 -12.27 -23.23
C ARG A 278 -5.27 -10.88 -23.47
N SER A 279 -4.05 -10.83 -23.99
CA SER A 279 -3.34 -9.60 -24.30
C SER A 279 -4.13 -8.85 -25.36
N THR A 280 -5.07 -8.03 -24.92
CA THR A 280 -5.69 -6.98 -25.73
C THR A 280 -4.63 -5.92 -26.14
N LEU A 281 -3.42 -6.04 -25.58
CA LEU A 281 -2.25 -5.19 -25.83
C LEU A 281 -1.57 -5.40 -27.19
N LYS A 282 -2.07 -6.30 -28.07
CA LYS A 282 -1.46 -6.46 -29.39
C LYS A 282 -1.69 -5.28 -30.35
N HIS A 283 -2.56 -4.32 -30.02
CA HIS A 283 -2.96 -3.27 -30.97
C HIS A 283 -3.19 -1.87 -30.39
N ILE A 284 -2.28 -1.37 -29.56
CA ILE A 284 -2.18 0.08 -29.41
C ILE A 284 -0.75 0.49 -29.77
N PRO A 285 -0.51 0.87 -31.01
CA PRO A 285 0.74 1.55 -31.38
C PRO A 285 0.69 2.95 -30.77
N TYR A 286 1.33 3.13 -29.62
CA TYR A 286 1.45 4.41 -28.92
C TYR A 286 1.99 5.56 -29.80
N CYS A 287 2.71 5.25 -30.88
CA CYS A 287 3.16 6.22 -31.87
C CYS A 287 2.09 6.70 -32.87
N ASN A 288 1.00 5.93 -33.08
CA ASN A 288 0.02 6.28 -34.11
C ASN A 288 -1.09 7.22 -33.64
N VAL A 289 -1.34 7.33 -32.35
CA VAL A 289 -2.40 8.21 -31.81
C VAL A 289 -1.89 9.65 -31.80
N ILE A 290 -0.71 9.88 -31.23
CA ILE A 290 -0.07 11.20 -31.19
C ILE A 290 0.23 11.70 -32.63
N GLY A 291 0.69 10.83 -33.50
CA GLY A 291 0.96 11.18 -34.90
C GLY A 291 -0.30 11.43 -35.73
N ARG A 292 -1.46 10.86 -35.37
CA ARG A 292 -2.75 11.16 -36.04
C ARG A 292 -3.40 12.43 -35.53
N GLU A 293 -3.25 12.74 -34.26
CA GLU A 293 -3.76 14.01 -33.72
C GLU A 293 -2.93 15.19 -34.15
N MET A 294 -1.61 15.10 -34.14
CA MET A 294 -0.74 16.15 -34.71
C MET A 294 -0.96 16.34 -36.20
N LYS A 295 -1.23 15.28 -36.99
CA LYS A 295 -1.60 15.42 -38.41
C LYS A 295 -2.98 16.03 -38.64
N LYS A 296 -3.90 15.91 -37.69
CA LYS A 296 -5.21 16.58 -37.77
C LYS A 296 -5.09 18.06 -37.42
N GLU A 297 -4.30 18.40 -36.41
CA GLU A 297 -4.06 19.81 -36.05
C GLU A 297 -3.33 20.57 -37.17
N MET A 298 -2.29 19.97 -37.76
CA MET A 298 -1.59 20.60 -38.91
C MET A 298 -2.44 20.76 -40.17
N LYS A 299 -3.52 19.96 -40.34
CA LYS A 299 -4.46 20.12 -41.45
C LYS A 299 -5.57 21.16 -41.21
N HIS A 300 -5.69 21.66 -40.00
CA HIS A 300 -6.61 22.75 -39.66
C HIS A 300 -5.92 24.11 -39.64
N GLU A 301 -4.60 24.16 -39.77
CA GLU A 301 -3.81 25.40 -39.87
C GLU A 301 -3.37 25.72 -41.30
N GLU A 302 -3.63 24.86 -42.29
CA GLU A 302 -3.57 25.14 -43.73
C GLU A 302 -5.00 25.49 -44.29
#